data_56e3f99df941f5e7e96ef3383e4de488
#
_entry.id   56e3f99df941f5e7e96ef3383e4de488
#
_cell.length_a   1.000
_cell.length_b   1.000
_cell.length_c   1.000
_cell.angle_alpha   90.00
_cell.angle_beta   90.00
_cell.angle_gamma   90.00
#
_symmetry.space_group_name_H-M   'P 1'
#
loop_
_entity.id
_entity.type
_entity.pdbx_description
1 polymer ?
#
loop_
_entity_poly.entity_id
_entity_poly.type
_entity_poly.pdbx_seq_one_letter_code
_entity_poly.pdbx_strand_id
1 'polypeptide(L)'
;HPDEKVRDNAVERHKRWVDAAVKLGCHSIRVNTNGTVIKDLWLTAAEDGLGKLSTYAASKNINILVENHGGFSSDPEKLMHVINTLNMTNCGTLPDFGNWCIKWDKKTKKCVVEYKDYYKGIEIMMPAAKAVSAKSYNFDKNGNETKIDYVKMLQIVKDSGYNGYIGIEYEGEEIGEKEGVIATRNLLLNAAKRLN
;
A
#
# COMPACT_ATOMS: atom_id res chain seq x y z
N HIS A 1 5.69 -14.55 -7.68
CA HIS A 1 6.70 -15.63 -7.62
C HIS A 1 7.19 -15.96 -9.04
N PRO A 2 8.52 -16.17 -9.29
CA PRO A 2 9.05 -16.47 -10.62
C PRO A 2 8.51 -17.77 -11.22
N ASP A 3 8.31 -18.78 -10.40
CA ASP A 3 7.68 -20.04 -10.82
C ASP A 3 6.20 -19.79 -11.12
N GLU A 4 5.80 -20.09 -12.36
CA GLU A 4 4.45 -19.84 -12.86
C GLU A 4 3.38 -20.64 -12.11
N LYS A 5 3.64 -21.92 -11.81
CA LYS A 5 2.68 -22.76 -11.07
C LYS A 5 2.41 -22.24 -9.68
N VAL A 6 3.45 -21.75 -8.99
CA VAL A 6 3.31 -21.14 -7.67
C VAL A 6 2.52 -19.85 -7.76
N ARG A 7 2.79 -19.04 -8.78
CA ARG A 7 2.08 -17.78 -9.04
C ARG A 7 0.61 -18.00 -9.38
N ASP A 8 0.31 -18.94 -10.27
CA ASP A 8 -1.06 -19.29 -10.64
C ASP A 8 -1.85 -19.81 -9.45
N ASN A 9 -1.25 -20.66 -8.61
CA ASN A 9 -1.88 -21.11 -7.37
C ASN A 9 -2.17 -19.94 -6.42
N ALA A 10 -1.26 -18.95 -6.33
CA ALA A 10 -1.51 -17.74 -5.56
C ALA A 10 -2.71 -16.96 -6.12
N VAL A 11 -2.80 -16.77 -7.43
CA VAL A 11 -3.94 -16.12 -8.10
C VAL A 11 -5.24 -16.85 -7.77
N GLU A 12 -5.30 -18.20 -7.93
CA GLU A 12 -6.49 -18.99 -7.61
C GLU A 12 -6.93 -18.85 -6.14
N ARG A 13 -5.98 -18.80 -5.23
CA ARG A 13 -6.28 -18.58 -3.80
C ARG A 13 -6.81 -17.16 -3.53
N HIS A 14 -6.40 -16.15 -4.29
CA HIS A 14 -6.89 -14.78 -4.14
C HIS A 14 -8.28 -14.57 -4.75
N LYS A 15 -8.69 -15.35 -5.76
CA LYS A 15 -10.05 -15.29 -6.31
C LYS A 15 -11.12 -15.47 -5.23
N ARG A 16 -10.86 -16.31 -4.23
CA ARG A 16 -11.79 -16.50 -3.09
C ARG A 16 -11.98 -15.22 -2.27
N TRP A 17 -10.94 -14.41 -2.13
CA TRP A 17 -11.04 -13.13 -1.45
C TRP A 17 -11.78 -12.09 -2.29
N VAL A 18 -11.63 -12.12 -3.61
CA VAL A 18 -12.47 -11.33 -4.52
C VAL A 18 -13.94 -11.69 -4.33
N ASP A 19 -14.27 -13.00 -4.31
CA ASP A 19 -15.66 -13.46 -4.11
C ASP A 19 -16.21 -13.09 -2.73
N ALA A 20 -15.39 -13.14 -1.70
CA ALA A 20 -15.77 -12.68 -0.36
C ALA A 20 -16.02 -11.17 -0.33
N ALA A 21 -15.15 -10.38 -0.98
CA ALA A 21 -15.30 -8.93 -1.09
C ALA A 21 -16.63 -8.53 -1.76
N VAL A 22 -17.01 -9.23 -2.84
CA VAL A 22 -18.33 -9.03 -3.49
C VAL A 22 -19.47 -9.24 -2.50
N LYS A 23 -19.45 -10.36 -1.74
CA LYS A 23 -20.50 -10.66 -0.75
C LYS A 23 -20.59 -9.64 0.38
N LEU A 24 -19.46 -9.03 0.73
CA LEU A 24 -19.37 -8.02 1.79
C LEU A 24 -19.63 -6.59 1.28
N GLY A 25 -19.83 -6.39 -0.01
CA GLY A 25 -20.01 -5.07 -0.61
C GLY A 25 -18.74 -4.21 -0.63
N CYS A 26 -17.57 -4.84 -0.60
CA CYS A 26 -16.29 -4.13 -0.68
C CYS A 26 -16.03 -3.64 -2.12
N HIS A 27 -15.34 -2.51 -2.26
CA HIS A 27 -14.93 -2.00 -3.58
C HIS A 27 -13.59 -2.58 -4.06
N SER A 28 -12.81 -3.20 -3.18
CA SER A 28 -11.45 -3.67 -3.49
C SER A 28 -10.99 -4.77 -2.54
N ILE A 29 -9.94 -5.47 -2.94
CA ILE A 29 -9.07 -6.23 -2.04
C ILE A 29 -7.64 -5.71 -2.14
N ARG A 30 -6.91 -5.71 -1.03
CA ARG A 30 -5.48 -5.45 -0.99
C ARG A 30 -4.69 -6.74 -1.23
N VAL A 31 -3.60 -6.63 -1.98
CA VAL A 31 -2.65 -7.72 -2.23
C VAL A 31 -1.21 -7.25 -2.04
N ASN A 32 -0.33 -8.16 -1.68
CA ASN A 32 1.11 -7.94 -1.60
C ASN A 32 1.82 -8.67 -2.75
N THR A 33 2.90 -8.11 -3.26
CA THR A 33 3.68 -8.66 -4.36
C THR A 33 5.06 -9.13 -3.87
N ASN A 34 5.08 -10.24 -3.19
CA ASN A 34 6.31 -10.90 -2.74
C ASN A 34 6.67 -12.08 -3.64
N GLY A 35 7.94 -12.53 -3.64
CA GLY A 35 8.30 -13.77 -4.34
C GLY A 35 9.75 -13.87 -4.78
N THR A 36 10.39 -12.76 -5.12
CA THR A 36 11.80 -12.74 -5.51
C THR A 36 12.47 -11.41 -5.18
N VAL A 37 13.80 -11.46 -5.03
CA VAL A 37 14.66 -10.30 -4.84
C VAL A 37 15.39 -9.90 -6.14
N ILE A 38 15.08 -10.56 -7.25
CA ILE A 38 15.63 -10.27 -8.58
C ILE A 38 14.62 -9.39 -9.31
N LYS A 39 15.02 -8.15 -9.62
CA LYS A 39 14.15 -7.11 -10.16
C LYS A 39 13.35 -7.55 -11.38
N ASP A 40 14.03 -8.04 -12.43
CA ASP A 40 13.36 -8.33 -13.71
C ASP A 40 12.40 -9.52 -13.58
N LEU A 41 12.75 -10.51 -12.76
CA LEU A 41 11.85 -11.61 -12.43
C LEU A 41 10.64 -11.14 -11.62
N TRP A 42 10.82 -10.15 -10.74
CA TRP A 42 9.72 -9.58 -9.96
C TRP A 42 8.76 -8.79 -10.86
N LEU A 43 9.28 -7.95 -11.76
CA LEU A 43 8.45 -7.16 -12.69
C LEU A 43 7.56 -8.09 -13.51
N THR A 44 8.16 -9.05 -14.23
CA THR A 44 7.43 -9.99 -15.07
C THR A 44 6.40 -10.82 -14.27
N ALA A 45 6.79 -11.31 -13.09
CA ALA A 45 5.90 -12.12 -12.27
C ALA A 45 4.75 -11.31 -11.66
N ALA A 46 5.00 -10.05 -11.26
CA ALA A 46 3.96 -9.17 -10.74
C ALA A 46 2.96 -8.77 -11.83
N GLU A 47 3.43 -8.43 -13.02
CA GLU A 47 2.59 -8.14 -14.18
C GLU A 47 1.68 -9.33 -14.54
N ASP A 48 2.23 -10.54 -14.64
CA ASP A 48 1.43 -11.74 -14.96
C ASP A 48 0.40 -12.04 -13.86
N GLY A 49 0.84 -12.10 -12.60
CA GLY A 49 -0.05 -12.46 -11.49
C GLY A 49 -1.14 -11.44 -11.23
N LEU A 50 -0.80 -10.14 -11.21
CA LEU A 50 -1.78 -9.06 -11.04
C LEU A 50 -2.72 -8.96 -12.23
N GLY A 51 -2.22 -9.12 -13.46
CA GLY A 51 -3.04 -9.13 -14.67
C GLY A 51 -4.10 -10.23 -14.63
N LYS A 52 -3.72 -11.47 -14.32
CA LYS A 52 -4.64 -12.60 -14.15
C LYS A 52 -5.69 -12.34 -13.06
N LEU A 53 -5.27 -11.86 -11.90
CA LEU A 53 -6.19 -11.58 -10.79
C LEU A 53 -7.12 -10.41 -11.09
N SER A 54 -6.60 -9.33 -11.68
CA SER A 54 -7.38 -8.15 -12.06
C SER A 54 -8.41 -8.45 -13.13
N THR A 55 -8.08 -9.31 -14.11
CA THR A 55 -9.03 -9.79 -15.10
C THR A 55 -10.21 -10.54 -14.44
N TYR A 56 -9.94 -11.42 -13.49
CA TYR A 56 -10.99 -12.10 -12.73
C TYR A 56 -11.83 -11.10 -11.91
N ALA A 57 -11.18 -10.19 -11.23
CA ALA A 57 -11.84 -9.21 -10.35
C ALA A 57 -12.67 -8.18 -11.14
N ALA A 58 -12.26 -7.82 -12.36
CA ALA A 58 -13.00 -6.90 -13.23
C ALA A 58 -14.42 -7.41 -13.53
N SER A 59 -14.57 -8.72 -13.80
CA SER A 59 -15.90 -9.34 -14.04
C SER A 59 -16.85 -9.25 -12.84
N LYS A 60 -16.33 -8.89 -11.66
CA LYS A 60 -17.05 -8.79 -10.39
C LYS A 60 -17.09 -7.37 -9.82
N ASN A 61 -16.59 -6.40 -10.59
CA ASN A 61 -16.51 -4.99 -10.20
C ASN A 61 -15.69 -4.77 -8.90
N ILE A 62 -14.62 -5.55 -8.70
CA ILE A 62 -13.68 -5.43 -7.58
C ILE A 62 -12.35 -4.91 -8.09
N ASN A 63 -11.76 -3.95 -7.36
CA ASN A 63 -10.40 -3.50 -7.65
C ASN A 63 -9.35 -4.36 -6.92
N ILE A 64 -8.20 -4.52 -7.55
CA ILE A 64 -7.00 -5.13 -6.95
C ILE A 64 -6.03 -4.01 -6.62
N LEU A 65 -5.71 -3.85 -5.34
CA LEU A 65 -4.84 -2.78 -4.85
C LEU A 65 -3.54 -3.36 -4.32
N VAL A 66 -2.43 -2.85 -4.84
CA VAL A 66 -1.10 -3.22 -4.35
C VAL A 66 -0.64 -2.17 -3.33
N GLU A 67 -0.35 -2.63 -2.13
CA GLU A 67 0.28 -1.81 -1.10
C GLU A 67 1.80 -1.82 -1.26
N ASN A 68 2.46 -0.68 -1.00
CA ASN A 68 3.90 -0.68 -0.74
C ASN A 68 4.14 -1.37 0.61
N HIS A 69 4.49 -2.65 0.60
CA HIS A 69 4.60 -3.48 1.80
C HIS A 69 5.87 -4.34 1.82
N GLY A 70 7.01 -3.69 1.67
CA GLY A 70 8.31 -4.33 1.63
C GLY A 70 8.70 -4.87 0.26
N GLY A 71 9.99 -5.09 0.07
CA GLY A 71 10.51 -5.54 -1.22
C GLY A 71 10.35 -4.50 -2.32
N PHE A 72 10.22 -4.96 -3.55
CA PHE A 72 10.09 -4.05 -4.69
C PHE A 72 8.76 -3.29 -4.75
N SER A 73 7.73 -3.70 -4.00
CA SER A 73 6.52 -2.88 -3.88
C SER A 73 6.74 -1.60 -3.09
N SER A 74 7.77 -1.56 -2.22
CA SER A 74 8.20 -0.34 -1.51
C SER A 74 9.14 0.56 -2.32
N ASP A 75 9.34 0.27 -3.59
CA ASP A 75 10.00 1.12 -4.57
C ASP A 75 8.90 1.67 -5.50
N PRO A 76 8.47 2.93 -5.31
CA PRO A 76 7.30 3.49 -6.00
C PRO A 76 7.41 3.47 -7.51
N GLU A 77 8.62 3.72 -8.05
CA GLU A 77 8.87 3.71 -9.48
C GLU A 77 8.66 2.31 -10.08
N LYS A 78 9.12 1.26 -9.37
CA LYS A 78 8.95 -0.12 -9.82
C LYS A 78 7.50 -0.57 -9.70
N LEU A 79 6.84 -0.20 -8.60
CA LEU A 79 5.42 -0.52 -8.42
C LEU A 79 4.59 0.15 -9.52
N MET A 80 4.79 1.44 -9.76
CA MET A 80 4.07 2.17 -10.79
C MET A 80 4.41 1.72 -12.21
N HIS A 81 5.64 1.21 -12.44
CA HIS A 81 5.96 0.56 -13.71
C HIS A 81 5.02 -0.63 -13.97
N VAL A 82 4.83 -1.53 -12.99
CA VAL A 82 3.92 -2.68 -13.11
C VAL A 82 2.48 -2.22 -13.33
N ILE A 83 1.98 -1.27 -12.53
CA ILE A 83 0.60 -0.77 -12.63
C ILE A 83 0.35 -0.14 -14.01
N ASN A 84 1.28 0.67 -14.50
CA ASN A 84 1.16 1.34 -15.80
C ASN A 84 1.29 0.36 -16.98
N THR A 85 2.16 -0.65 -16.87
CA THR A 85 2.28 -1.70 -17.90
C THR A 85 1.00 -2.50 -18.03
N LEU A 86 0.35 -2.84 -16.91
CA LEU A 86 -0.94 -3.53 -16.91
C LEU A 86 -2.05 -2.69 -17.54
N ASN A 87 -2.03 -1.38 -17.35
CA ASN A 87 -3.03 -0.43 -17.86
C ASN A 87 -4.49 -0.89 -17.64
N MET A 88 -4.76 -1.46 -16.46
CA MET A 88 -6.07 -1.98 -16.09
C MET A 88 -6.75 -1.03 -15.10
N THR A 89 -7.93 -0.54 -15.43
CA THR A 89 -8.66 0.45 -14.61
C THR A 89 -9.02 -0.04 -13.20
N ASN A 90 -9.10 -1.34 -13.01
CA ASN A 90 -9.38 -1.98 -11.71
C ASN A 90 -8.11 -2.51 -11.01
N CYS A 91 -6.91 -2.23 -11.53
CA CYS A 91 -5.64 -2.47 -10.82
C CYS A 91 -5.03 -1.14 -10.41
N GLY A 92 -4.71 -0.97 -9.14
CA GLY A 92 -4.19 0.29 -8.62
C GLY A 92 -3.35 0.10 -7.38
N THR A 93 -3.06 1.21 -6.71
CA THR A 93 -2.24 1.24 -5.50
C THR A 93 -3.07 1.47 -4.25
N LEU A 94 -2.51 1.05 -3.12
CA LEU A 94 -2.89 1.43 -1.77
C LEU A 94 -1.63 2.02 -1.12
N PRO A 95 -1.32 3.32 -1.32
CA PRO A 95 -0.16 3.95 -0.72
C PRO A 95 -0.23 3.91 0.80
N ASP A 96 0.78 3.30 1.44
CA ASP A 96 0.98 3.28 2.88
C ASP A 96 2.08 4.26 3.27
N PHE A 97 1.85 5.06 4.33
CA PHE A 97 2.74 6.15 4.73
C PHE A 97 4.06 5.68 5.33
N GLY A 98 4.16 4.41 5.78
CA GLY A 98 5.30 3.95 6.57
C GLY A 98 6.08 2.75 6.01
N ASN A 99 5.62 2.10 4.96
CA ASN A 99 6.21 0.85 4.46
C ASN A 99 7.28 1.07 3.37
N TRP A 100 8.45 1.57 3.72
CA TRP A 100 9.48 2.00 2.76
C TRP A 100 10.69 1.08 2.63
N CYS A 101 10.71 -0.05 3.34
CA CYS A 101 11.84 -0.97 3.30
C CYS A 101 11.83 -1.86 2.06
N ILE A 102 12.82 -1.65 1.17
CA ILE A 102 13.00 -2.45 -0.05
C ILE A 102 13.76 -3.74 0.24
N LYS A 103 14.72 -3.71 1.17
CA LYS A 103 15.53 -4.90 1.47
C LYS A 103 15.79 -5.02 2.97
N TRP A 104 15.42 -6.17 3.50
CA TRP A 104 15.70 -6.54 4.89
C TRP A 104 16.92 -7.44 4.97
N ASP A 105 17.74 -7.21 5.98
CA ASP A 105 18.76 -8.19 6.41
C ASP A 105 18.06 -9.34 7.13
N LYS A 106 18.22 -10.56 6.61
CA LYS A 106 17.52 -11.75 7.14
C LYS A 106 17.96 -12.13 8.55
N LYS A 107 19.21 -11.80 8.93
CA LYS A 107 19.79 -12.16 10.23
C LYS A 107 19.40 -11.14 11.30
N THR A 108 19.60 -9.87 11.00
CA THR A 108 19.38 -8.78 11.97
C THR A 108 17.96 -8.27 12.00
N LYS A 109 17.11 -8.65 11.02
CA LYS A 109 15.76 -8.13 10.83
C LYS A 109 15.69 -6.60 10.66
N LYS A 110 16.80 -5.98 10.26
CA LYS A 110 16.87 -4.53 10.00
C LYS A 110 16.70 -4.24 8.52
N CYS A 111 16.09 -3.12 8.22
CA CYS A 111 16.03 -2.58 6.87
C CYS A 111 17.43 -2.10 6.45
N VAL A 112 17.94 -2.61 5.32
CA VAL A 112 19.27 -2.25 4.79
C VAL A 112 19.21 -1.45 3.49
N VAL A 113 18.07 -1.48 2.81
CA VAL A 113 17.78 -0.61 1.66
C VAL A 113 16.38 -0.08 1.84
N GLU A 114 16.24 1.24 1.88
CA GLU A 114 14.99 1.93 2.12
C GLU A 114 14.77 3.00 1.05
N TYR A 115 13.53 3.21 0.61
CA TYR A 115 13.15 4.36 -0.18
C TYR A 115 13.12 5.60 0.73
N LYS A 116 13.99 6.56 0.48
CA LYS A 116 14.27 7.64 1.46
C LYS A 116 13.27 8.81 1.41
N ASP A 117 12.76 9.12 0.24
CA ASP A 117 11.82 10.24 0.11
C ASP A 117 10.37 9.74 0.17
N TYR A 118 9.88 9.52 1.36
CA TYR A 118 8.53 8.98 1.64
C TYR A 118 7.43 9.81 0.98
N TYR A 119 7.57 11.13 1.01
CA TYR A 119 6.59 12.05 0.42
C TYR A 119 6.56 11.93 -1.09
N LYS A 120 7.73 11.89 -1.72
CA LYS A 120 7.84 11.65 -3.16
C LYS A 120 7.29 10.28 -3.55
N GLY A 121 7.52 9.27 -2.71
CA GLY A 121 6.96 7.92 -2.91
C GLY A 121 5.44 7.93 -2.94
N ILE A 122 4.79 8.61 -2.01
CA ILE A 122 3.32 8.77 -2.01
C ILE A 122 2.88 9.55 -3.26
N GLU A 123 3.53 10.69 -3.57
CA GLU A 123 3.20 11.48 -4.76
C GLU A 123 3.22 10.64 -6.05
N ILE A 124 4.21 9.76 -6.21
CA ILE A 124 4.35 8.86 -7.37
C ILE A 124 3.19 7.85 -7.44
N MET A 125 2.74 7.30 -6.30
CA MET A 125 1.72 6.26 -6.27
C MET A 125 0.29 6.80 -6.31
N MET A 126 0.05 8.04 -5.86
CA MET A 126 -1.29 8.62 -5.77
C MET A 126 -2.11 8.61 -7.07
N PRO A 127 -1.54 8.81 -8.29
CA PRO A 127 -2.32 8.77 -9.53
C PRO A 127 -3.08 7.45 -9.77
N ALA A 128 -2.61 6.33 -9.19
CA ALA A 128 -3.27 5.04 -9.29
C ALA A 128 -3.95 4.61 -7.98
N ALA A 129 -3.98 5.47 -6.96
CA ALA A 129 -4.51 5.14 -5.64
C ALA A 129 -6.04 5.01 -5.66
N LYS A 130 -6.54 3.94 -5.03
CA LYS A 130 -7.98 3.70 -4.81
C LYS A 130 -8.31 3.49 -3.33
N ALA A 131 -7.30 3.41 -2.50
CA ALA A 131 -7.33 3.47 -1.04
C ALA A 131 -6.00 4.04 -0.55
N VAL A 132 -5.92 4.48 0.70
CA VAL A 132 -4.71 5.01 1.34
C VAL A 132 -4.62 4.41 2.74
N SER A 133 -3.41 4.05 3.18
CA SER A 133 -3.12 3.58 4.53
C SER A 133 -2.31 4.62 5.30
N ALA A 134 -2.90 5.15 6.36
CA ALA A 134 -2.24 6.09 7.28
C ALA A 134 -1.49 5.30 8.37
N LYS A 135 -0.33 4.75 8.01
CA LYS A 135 0.58 4.09 8.96
C LYS A 135 1.10 5.10 9.97
N SER A 136 1.06 4.73 11.24
CA SER A 136 1.63 5.48 12.34
C SER A 136 2.39 4.58 13.31
N TYR A 137 3.33 5.15 14.03
CA TYR A 137 4.15 4.44 15.02
C TYR A 137 4.02 5.12 16.38
N ASN A 138 4.83 6.11 16.68
CA ASN A 138 4.89 6.76 17.97
C ASN A 138 4.46 8.22 17.87
N PHE A 139 3.95 8.77 18.98
CA PHE A 139 3.45 10.14 19.05
C PHE A 139 4.24 10.97 20.04
N ASP A 140 4.47 12.23 19.69
CA ASP A 140 5.01 13.22 20.65
C ASP A 140 3.95 13.66 21.66
N LYS A 141 4.36 14.48 22.64
CA LYS A 141 3.46 15.05 23.67
C LYS A 141 2.32 15.93 23.13
N ASN A 142 2.42 16.35 21.86
CA ASN A 142 1.41 17.17 21.19
C ASN A 142 0.50 16.31 20.29
N GLY A 143 0.72 15.00 20.24
CA GLY A 143 -0.04 14.05 19.43
C GLY A 143 0.36 14.04 17.95
N ASN A 144 1.53 14.56 17.60
CA ASN A 144 2.08 14.40 16.23
C ASN A 144 2.83 13.08 16.13
N GLU A 145 2.76 12.43 14.96
CA GLU A 145 3.59 11.26 14.65
C GLU A 145 5.06 11.70 14.58
N THR A 146 5.96 10.85 15.11
CA THR A 146 7.36 11.25 15.33
C THR A 146 8.26 11.13 14.09
N LYS A 147 7.84 10.37 13.07
CA LYS A 147 8.60 10.12 11.84
C LYS A 147 7.95 10.71 10.60
N ILE A 148 6.62 10.85 10.59
CA ILE A 148 5.83 11.23 9.43
C ILE A 148 5.12 12.55 9.72
N ASP A 149 5.39 13.59 8.92
CA ASP A 149 4.61 14.82 8.94
C ASP A 149 3.27 14.60 8.23
N TYR A 150 2.23 14.39 9.01
CA TYR A 150 0.88 14.10 8.53
C TYR A 150 0.23 15.28 7.79
N VAL A 151 0.59 16.51 8.08
CA VAL A 151 0.09 17.67 7.33
C VAL A 151 0.64 17.66 5.92
N LYS A 152 1.96 17.48 5.80
CA LYS A 152 2.63 17.36 4.49
C LYS A 152 2.11 16.14 3.70
N MET A 153 1.92 15.01 4.39
CA MET A 153 1.44 13.78 3.76
C MET A 153 0.00 13.93 3.23
N LEU A 154 -0.90 14.48 4.05
CA LEU A 154 -2.28 14.72 3.63
C LEU A 154 -2.41 15.84 2.57
N GLN A 155 -1.48 16.81 2.55
CA GLN A 155 -1.43 17.79 1.46
C GLN A 155 -1.20 17.09 0.10
N ILE A 156 -0.24 16.15 0.04
CA ILE A 156 0.02 15.37 -1.19
C ILE A 156 -1.22 14.56 -1.59
N VAL A 157 -1.87 13.90 -0.63
CA VAL A 157 -3.10 13.15 -0.91
C VAL A 157 -4.20 14.06 -1.46
N LYS A 158 -4.40 15.24 -0.85
CA LYS A 158 -5.38 16.24 -1.29
C LYS A 158 -5.06 16.78 -2.69
N ASP A 159 -3.80 17.14 -2.94
CA ASP A 159 -3.36 17.73 -4.22
C ASP A 159 -3.47 16.73 -5.38
N SER A 160 -3.44 15.42 -5.11
CA SER A 160 -3.70 14.38 -6.10
C SER A 160 -5.16 14.29 -6.55
N GLY A 161 -6.07 15.01 -5.90
CA GLY A 161 -7.52 14.93 -6.13
C GLY A 161 -8.19 13.70 -5.50
N TYR A 162 -7.48 12.94 -4.65
CA TYR A 162 -8.04 11.78 -3.98
C TYR A 162 -9.13 12.20 -2.97
N ASN A 163 -10.28 11.53 -3.06
CA ASN A 163 -11.45 11.80 -2.21
C ASN A 163 -12.04 10.52 -1.56
N GLY A 164 -11.28 9.42 -1.57
CA GLY A 164 -11.67 8.16 -0.96
C GLY A 164 -11.37 8.07 0.52
N TYR A 165 -11.48 6.87 1.06
CA TYR A 165 -11.18 6.59 2.46
C TYR A 165 -9.69 6.50 2.72
N ILE A 166 -9.26 6.96 3.91
CA ILE A 166 -7.92 6.75 4.46
C ILE A 166 -8.06 5.79 5.63
N GLY A 167 -7.52 4.58 5.47
CA GLY A 167 -7.47 3.56 6.52
C GLY A 167 -6.44 3.93 7.58
N ILE A 168 -6.69 3.57 8.83
CA ILE A 168 -5.75 3.75 9.94
C ILE A 168 -5.01 2.43 10.17
N GLU A 169 -3.69 2.51 10.29
CA GLU A 169 -2.84 1.38 10.66
C GLU A 169 -1.80 1.84 11.70
N TYR A 170 -1.94 1.37 12.95
CA TYR A 170 -1.01 1.66 14.01
C TYR A 170 -0.07 0.48 14.24
N GLU A 171 1.24 0.73 14.21
CA GLU A 171 2.30 -0.25 14.46
C GLU A 171 3.33 0.27 15.49
N GLY A 172 2.92 1.15 16.40
CA GLY A 172 3.77 1.63 17.48
C GLY A 172 3.81 0.67 18.67
N GLU A 173 4.80 0.85 19.53
CA GLU A 173 5.03 0.00 20.71
C GLU A 173 4.88 0.77 22.04
N GLU A 174 4.73 2.11 22.00
CA GLU A 174 4.74 2.94 23.21
C GLU A 174 3.38 3.03 23.91
N ILE A 175 2.29 2.84 23.18
CA ILE A 175 0.92 2.84 23.69
C ILE A 175 0.15 1.62 23.16
N GLY A 176 -0.99 1.29 23.77
CA GLY A 176 -1.80 0.16 23.34
C GLY A 176 -2.39 0.36 21.93
N GLU A 177 -2.73 -0.75 21.27
CA GLU A 177 -3.28 -0.73 19.88
C GLU A 177 -4.53 0.17 19.76
N LYS A 178 -5.46 0.07 20.71
CA LYS A 178 -6.69 0.87 20.70
C LYS A 178 -6.38 2.36 20.84
N GLU A 179 -5.51 2.71 21.76
CA GLU A 179 -5.05 4.09 22.01
C GLU A 179 -4.31 4.62 20.79
N GLY A 180 -3.46 3.81 20.15
CA GLY A 180 -2.73 4.16 18.93
C GLY A 180 -3.64 4.43 17.73
N VAL A 181 -4.67 3.61 17.53
CA VAL A 181 -5.71 3.84 16.50
C VAL A 181 -6.45 5.15 16.76
N ILE A 182 -6.82 5.43 18.02
CA ILE A 182 -7.49 6.70 18.40
C ILE A 182 -6.56 7.88 18.18
N ALA A 183 -5.29 7.78 18.56
CA ALA A 183 -4.29 8.83 18.36
C ALA A 183 -4.09 9.13 16.87
N THR A 184 -3.96 8.12 16.03
CA THR A 184 -3.85 8.26 14.57
C THR A 184 -5.07 8.94 13.98
N ARG A 185 -6.28 8.54 14.39
CA ARG A 185 -7.52 9.19 13.96
C ARG A 185 -7.53 10.68 14.32
N ASN A 186 -7.17 11.01 15.55
CA ASN A 186 -7.15 12.40 16.00
C ASN A 186 -6.10 13.22 15.24
N LEU A 187 -4.93 12.64 14.99
CA LEU A 187 -3.87 13.25 14.18
C LEU A 187 -4.36 13.54 12.75
N LEU A 188 -5.00 12.57 12.09
CA LEU A 188 -5.59 12.75 10.74
C LEU A 188 -6.59 13.90 10.73
N LEU A 189 -7.52 13.94 11.67
CA LEU A 189 -8.54 14.99 11.76
C LEU A 189 -7.91 16.38 12.02
N ASN A 190 -6.88 16.46 12.87
CA ASN A 190 -6.19 17.71 13.17
C ASN A 190 -5.34 18.18 11.99
N ALA A 191 -4.65 17.28 11.30
CA ALA A 191 -3.89 17.59 10.09
C ALA A 191 -4.83 18.08 8.97
N ALA A 192 -5.96 17.40 8.75
CA ALA A 192 -6.94 17.80 7.74
C ALA A 192 -7.52 19.20 7.99
N LYS A 193 -7.79 19.60 9.25
CA LYS A 193 -8.22 20.97 9.60
C LYS A 193 -7.21 22.05 9.23
N ARG A 194 -5.92 21.73 9.19
CA ARG A 194 -4.83 22.66 8.82
C ARG A 194 -4.67 22.84 7.31
N LEU A 195 -5.35 22.01 6.51
CA LEU A 195 -5.32 22.06 5.05
C LEU A 195 -6.53 22.80 4.43
N ASN A 196 -7.46 23.25 5.26
CA ASN A 196 -8.67 23.97 4.84
C ASN A 196 -8.53 25.48 5.03
#